data_d3a4853f4fa5c478108b72ac086c09a6
#
_entry.id   d3a4853f4fa5c478108b72ac086c09a6
#
_cell.length_a   1.000
_cell.length_b   1.000
_cell.length_c   1.000
_cell.angle_alpha   90.00
_cell.angle_beta   90.00
_cell.angle_gamma   90.00
#
_symmetry.space_group_name_H-M   'P 1'
#
loop_
_entity.id
_entity.type
_entity.pdbx_description
1 polymer ?
#
loop_
_entity_poly.entity_id
_entity_poly.type
_entity_poly.pdbx_seq_one_letter_code
_entity_poly.pdbx_strand_id
1 'polypeptide(L)'
;MSSPNYSKQLNKTSKLFILLIIILVPFFIFLLRLFSMQIKQGSHYRTQSNAISSQVSVIPAQRGEIFDRNAVLPMVINTDSFAVYVTPGEIPSERYDTVIARLANFLSITKAEIDNKIPKYLRRSYSTIQVKSNINFNTIMNIAENKTDLPGISWGAKPIRNYLHTGSLSHIVGYVGDITKDEWTVLYNQGYTRNSIVGKTGIEKQYDSLLQGNPGKEISTIDVHGKIISEKPQIIEPKMGDSLVLTIDSDIQKLVEEALGKRVGASVVLKPSTGEILAMVSYPFFDSNIFNQENSGIEFNKLLNDPLKPLINRAVQLSYPPASTFKIVMSTAMLQENAFPSAQAIECKGRMVYGGHLFNCHVKYPGHGWLDLKNGFAQSCDVYYWTIGRDNLGIEKIASYAREFGFGQSSQIDLPSQVSGLVPTAEWKEKKYHEKWLGGDTMSVSIGQGYMEATPLQLANMVAMVSNEGVIYKPHLLKEIRDPVTNEITKEIKPEVLTESTIDKAVWKEIQEIMRYTVTDGTPQYPMHNDVVQIACKTGTAEVDQYKDSWHSWLVAYAPYDAPPEDRICVVTIVEACNTWEWWAPYATNIIIQGIFANQTYDEAVKDLGFTYLTKKRGRME
;
A
#
# COMPACT_ATOMS: atom_id res chain seq x y z
N MET A 1 -19.12 -12.70 112.41
CA MET A 1 -17.75 -12.91 111.85
C MET A 1 -17.68 -12.31 110.48
N SER A 2 -17.11 -11.11 110.38
CA SER A 2 -16.99 -10.34 109.19
C SER A 2 -15.67 -10.68 108.50
N SER A 3 -15.70 -11.04 107.20
CA SER A 3 -14.53 -11.21 106.34
C SER A 3 -14.13 -9.86 105.76
N PRO A 4 -12.84 -9.47 105.71
CA PRO A 4 -12.44 -8.21 105.16
C PRO A 4 -12.28 -8.30 103.65
N ASN A 5 -12.95 -7.40 102.94
CA ASN A 5 -12.75 -7.12 101.49
C ASN A 5 -11.40 -6.46 101.28
N TYR A 6 -10.41 -7.18 100.73
CA TYR A 6 -9.16 -6.60 100.20
C TYR A 6 -9.37 -6.08 98.81
N SER A 7 -9.71 -4.79 98.67
CA SER A 7 -9.56 -4.07 97.43
C SER A 7 -8.07 -3.75 97.23
N LYS A 8 -7.41 -4.47 96.35
CA LYS A 8 -6.05 -4.10 95.86
C LYS A 8 -6.09 -2.75 95.12
N GLN A 9 -5.83 -1.66 95.84
CA GLN A 9 -5.51 -0.41 95.25
C GLN A 9 -4.14 -0.52 94.52
N LEU A 10 -4.15 -0.55 93.17
CA LEU A 10 -2.94 -0.46 92.38
C LEU A 10 -2.16 0.79 92.76
N ASN A 11 -0.92 0.62 93.15
CA ASN A 11 -0.01 1.69 93.63
C ASN A 11 0.15 2.70 92.48
N LYS A 12 0.22 4.00 92.80
CA LYS A 12 0.34 5.08 91.78
C LYS A 12 1.48 4.85 90.80
N THR A 13 2.60 4.29 91.23
CA THR A 13 3.75 3.88 90.42
C THR A 13 3.39 2.77 89.36
N SER A 14 2.57 1.77 89.74
CA SER A 14 2.14 0.73 88.84
C SER A 14 1.20 1.25 87.75
N LYS A 15 0.37 2.26 88.06
CA LYS A 15 -0.51 2.93 87.08
C LYS A 15 0.29 3.75 86.10
N LEU A 16 1.33 4.46 86.56
CA LEU A 16 2.25 5.20 85.69
C LEU A 16 3.07 4.27 84.79
N PHE A 17 3.49 3.12 85.31
CA PHE A 17 4.22 2.11 84.53
C PHE A 17 3.35 1.49 83.41
N ILE A 18 2.09 1.22 83.71
CA ILE A 18 1.10 0.73 82.72
C ILE A 18 0.85 1.79 81.66
N LEU A 19 0.69 3.07 82.07
CA LEU A 19 0.50 4.18 81.12
C LEU A 19 1.74 4.38 80.22
N LEU A 20 2.96 4.26 80.77
CA LEU A 20 4.18 4.28 80.02
C LEU A 20 4.27 3.18 78.98
N ILE A 21 3.89 1.93 79.33
CA ILE A 21 3.84 0.81 78.40
C ILE A 21 2.81 1.05 77.30
N ILE A 22 1.62 1.57 77.63
CA ILE A 22 0.57 1.91 76.67
C ILE A 22 1.03 2.96 75.64
N ILE A 23 1.93 3.84 76.03
CA ILE A 23 2.52 4.85 75.12
C ILE A 23 3.70 4.28 74.35
N LEU A 24 4.62 3.57 74.99
CA LEU A 24 5.84 3.06 74.37
C LEU A 24 5.59 1.93 73.36
N VAL A 25 4.63 1.06 73.62
CA VAL A 25 4.33 -0.06 72.71
C VAL A 25 3.82 0.45 71.35
N PRO A 26 2.81 1.33 71.26
CA PRO A 26 2.41 1.91 69.97
C PRO A 26 3.53 2.69 69.31
N PHE A 27 4.31 3.46 70.07
CA PHE A 27 5.46 4.24 69.54
C PHE A 27 6.50 3.30 68.91
N PHE A 28 6.82 2.19 69.56
CA PHE A 28 7.73 1.17 69.01
C PHE A 28 7.16 0.49 67.75
N ILE A 29 5.86 0.22 67.74
CA ILE A 29 5.17 -0.31 66.53
C ILE A 29 5.25 0.71 65.41
N PHE A 30 5.04 1.99 65.65
CA PHE A 30 5.20 3.04 64.64
C PHE A 30 6.64 3.17 64.15
N LEU A 31 7.64 3.06 65.02
CA LEU A 31 9.05 3.05 64.61
C LEU A 31 9.37 1.85 63.70
N LEU A 32 8.91 0.66 64.06
CA LEU A 32 9.08 -0.53 63.22
C LEU A 32 8.36 -0.39 61.87
N ARG A 33 7.17 0.20 61.87
CA ARG A 33 6.42 0.48 60.65
C ARG A 33 7.15 1.51 59.78
N LEU A 34 7.66 2.58 60.38
CA LEU A 34 8.42 3.62 59.70
C LEU A 34 9.72 3.05 59.10
N PHE A 35 10.44 2.23 59.88
CA PHE A 35 11.62 1.49 59.40
C PHE A 35 11.29 0.61 58.20
N SER A 36 10.20 -0.17 58.31
CA SER A 36 9.74 -1.03 57.21
C SER A 36 9.43 -0.21 55.96
N MET A 37 8.75 0.92 56.08
CA MET A 37 8.40 1.79 54.94
C MET A 37 9.62 2.50 54.35
N GLN A 38 10.53 2.98 55.17
CA GLN A 38 11.70 3.77 54.70
C GLN A 38 12.85 2.89 54.19
N ILE A 39 13.11 1.76 54.84
CA ILE A 39 14.28 0.92 54.55
C ILE A 39 13.87 -0.27 53.67
N LYS A 40 12.92 -1.10 54.15
CA LYS A 40 12.54 -2.35 53.44
C LYS A 40 11.73 -2.09 52.18
N GLN A 41 10.83 -1.10 52.22
CA GLN A 41 9.94 -0.75 51.09
C GLN A 41 10.29 0.62 50.50
N GLY A 42 11.42 1.22 50.88
CA GLY A 42 11.80 2.57 50.48
C GLY A 42 11.97 2.74 48.96
N SER A 43 12.51 1.71 48.28
CA SER A 43 12.61 1.71 46.82
C SER A 43 11.21 1.70 46.16
N HIS A 44 10.31 0.87 46.67
CA HIS A 44 8.94 0.82 46.17
C HIS A 44 8.20 2.15 46.32
N TYR A 45 8.22 2.74 47.50
CA TYR A 45 7.59 4.05 47.76
C TYR A 45 8.24 5.20 47.00
N ARG A 46 9.57 5.16 46.79
CA ARG A 46 10.27 6.14 45.94
C ARG A 46 9.84 6.01 44.49
N THR A 47 9.78 4.78 43.97
CA THR A 47 9.30 4.54 42.60
C THR A 47 7.86 5.00 42.42
N GLN A 48 6.99 4.69 43.38
CA GLN A 48 5.59 5.13 43.35
C GLN A 48 5.45 6.65 43.48
N SER A 49 6.23 7.30 44.35
CA SER A 49 6.25 8.76 44.50
C SER A 49 6.75 9.43 43.22
N ASN A 50 7.84 8.93 42.63
CA ASN A 50 8.36 9.43 41.35
C ASN A 50 7.35 9.24 40.22
N ALA A 51 6.63 8.12 40.19
CA ALA A 51 5.59 7.87 39.17
C ALA A 51 4.39 8.83 39.30
N ILE A 52 4.02 9.20 40.52
CA ILE A 52 2.91 10.14 40.79
C ILE A 52 3.34 11.61 40.57
N SER A 53 4.60 11.92 40.80
CA SER A 53 5.14 13.27 40.67
C SER A 53 5.87 13.57 39.35
N SER A 54 5.78 12.65 38.37
CA SER A 54 6.40 12.83 37.08
C SER A 54 5.38 12.90 35.96
N GLN A 55 5.55 13.86 35.07
CA GLN A 55 4.84 13.93 33.77
C GLN A 55 5.79 13.45 32.68
N VAL A 56 5.34 12.46 31.91
CA VAL A 56 6.09 11.98 30.75
C VAL A 56 5.47 12.57 29.50
N SER A 57 6.24 13.37 28.78
CA SER A 57 5.91 13.89 27.46
C SER A 57 6.63 13.07 26.40
N VAL A 58 5.93 12.64 25.35
CA VAL A 58 6.52 11.85 24.26
C VAL A 58 7.14 12.82 23.25
N ILE A 59 8.42 12.59 22.93
CA ILE A 59 9.11 13.29 21.83
C ILE A 59 8.96 12.40 20.60
N PRO A 60 8.22 12.82 19.55
CA PRO A 60 8.04 11.98 18.36
C PRO A 60 9.37 11.74 17.67
N ALA A 61 9.60 10.52 17.21
CA ALA A 61 10.72 10.20 16.33
C ALA A 61 10.47 10.74 14.92
N GLN A 62 11.53 11.07 14.22
CA GLN A 62 11.44 11.30 12.78
C GLN A 62 11.19 9.96 12.07
N ARG A 63 10.24 9.98 11.14
CA ARG A 63 9.91 8.80 10.33
C ARG A 63 11.01 8.56 9.30
N GLY A 64 11.37 7.29 9.04
CA GLY A 64 12.37 6.93 8.03
C GLY A 64 12.01 7.45 6.65
N GLU A 65 12.99 7.74 5.83
CA GLU A 65 12.81 8.22 4.46
C GLU A 65 12.57 7.05 3.49
N ILE A 66 11.95 7.32 2.35
CA ILE A 66 11.71 6.32 1.31
C ILE A 66 12.39 6.78 0.03
N PHE A 67 13.23 5.91 -0.54
CA PHE A 67 14.03 6.17 -1.73
C PHE A 67 13.59 5.28 -2.89
N ASP A 68 13.89 5.69 -4.11
CA ASP A 68 13.84 4.83 -5.28
C ASP A 68 15.00 3.81 -5.27
N ARG A 69 15.06 2.94 -6.28
CA ARG A 69 16.08 1.88 -6.37
C ARG A 69 17.52 2.37 -6.41
N ASN A 70 17.75 3.61 -6.83
CA ASN A 70 19.07 4.21 -6.97
C ASN A 70 19.55 4.83 -5.64
N ALA A 71 18.64 5.06 -4.69
CA ALA A 71 18.92 5.59 -3.35
C ALA A 71 19.70 6.93 -3.36
N VAL A 72 19.49 7.75 -4.39
CA VAL A 72 20.17 9.06 -4.52
C VAL A 72 19.31 10.19 -3.97
N LEU A 73 18.05 10.25 -4.39
CA LEU A 73 17.09 11.25 -3.94
C LEU A 73 15.90 10.56 -3.28
N PRO A 74 15.46 11.04 -2.10
CA PRO A 74 14.30 10.47 -1.46
C PRO A 74 13.02 10.82 -2.22
N MET A 75 12.10 9.87 -2.31
CA MET A 75 10.72 10.09 -2.80
C MET A 75 9.82 10.63 -1.70
N VAL A 76 10.12 10.30 -0.46
CA VAL A 76 9.35 10.72 0.73
C VAL A 76 10.29 11.15 1.83
N ILE A 77 10.11 12.38 2.30
CA ILE A 77 10.93 13.02 3.33
C ILE A 77 10.07 13.53 4.50
N ASN A 78 10.74 13.97 5.55
CA ASN A 78 10.12 14.76 6.59
C ASN A 78 10.50 16.24 6.39
N THR A 79 9.50 17.11 6.38
CA THR A 79 9.72 18.56 6.31
C THR A 79 9.50 19.16 7.68
N ASP A 80 10.38 20.04 8.09
CA ASP A 80 10.28 20.72 9.39
C ASP A 80 8.99 21.54 9.46
N SER A 81 8.24 21.28 10.50
CA SER A 81 7.02 21.97 10.85
C SER A 81 6.85 22.01 12.36
N PHE A 82 5.91 22.81 12.81
CA PHE A 82 5.65 23.03 14.21
C PHE A 82 4.18 22.77 14.55
N ALA A 83 3.96 22.40 15.81
CA ALA A 83 2.63 22.40 16.41
C ALA A 83 2.60 23.41 17.55
N VAL A 84 1.46 24.09 17.72
CA VAL A 84 1.21 25.01 18.83
C VAL A 84 0.27 24.35 19.82
N TYR A 85 0.62 24.47 21.06
CA TYR A 85 -0.04 23.88 22.21
C TYR A 85 -0.51 24.96 23.18
N VAL A 86 -1.59 24.66 23.89
CA VAL A 86 -2.13 25.49 24.97
C VAL A 86 -2.16 24.67 26.25
N THR A 87 -1.61 25.22 27.34
CA THR A 87 -1.77 24.71 28.71
C THR A 87 -2.76 25.64 29.42
N PRO A 88 -4.07 25.33 29.44
CA PRO A 88 -5.10 26.29 29.87
C PRO A 88 -4.93 26.78 31.32
N GLY A 89 -4.45 25.90 32.22
CA GLY A 89 -4.22 26.24 33.64
C GLY A 89 -3.13 27.27 33.88
N GLU A 90 -2.24 27.54 32.91
CA GLU A 90 -1.22 28.58 32.97
C GLU A 90 -1.74 29.94 32.48
N ILE A 91 -2.94 30.00 31.89
CA ILE A 91 -3.55 31.25 31.43
C ILE A 91 -4.39 31.83 32.56
N PRO A 92 -4.13 33.06 33.02
CA PRO A 92 -4.98 33.72 33.99
C PRO A 92 -6.43 33.80 33.50
N SER A 93 -7.40 33.42 34.35
CA SER A 93 -8.81 33.29 33.95
C SER A 93 -9.39 34.58 33.35
N GLU A 94 -8.94 35.75 33.82
CA GLU A 94 -9.37 37.08 33.33
C GLU A 94 -8.82 37.37 31.91
N ARG A 95 -7.68 36.77 31.55
CA ARG A 95 -7.01 37.00 30.27
C ARG A 95 -7.29 35.90 29.25
N TYR A 96 -8.00 34.82 29.62
CA TYR A 96 -8.21 33.67 28.79
C TYR A 96 -8.76 34.04 27.40
N ASP A 97 -9.86 34.76 27.36
CA ASP A 97 -10.52 35.14 26.10
C ASP A 97 -9.62 36.03 25.22
N THR A 98 -8.83 36.92 25.83
CA THR A 98 -7.90 37.80 25.10
C THR A 98 -6.72 37.01 24.53
N VAL A 99 -6.13 36.11 25.31
CA VAL A 99 -5.01 35.27 24.90
C VAL A 99 -5.43 34.33 23.75
N ILE A 100 -6.58 33.67 23.88
CA ILE A 100 -7.09 32.76 22.85
C ILE A 100 -7.46 33.50 21.57
N ALA A 101 -8.07 34.70 21.67
CA ALA A 101 -8.38 35.50 20.48
C ALA A 101 -7.10 35.97 19.76
N ARG A 102 -6.04 36.36 20.52
CA ARG A 102 -4.75 36.73 19.93
C ARG A 102 -4.06 35.55 19.27
N LEU A 103 -4.06 34.39 19.94
CA LEU A 103 -3.53 33.15 19.37
C LEU A 103 -4.27 32.76 18.07
N ALA A 104 -5.60 32.85 18.07
CA ALA A 104 -6.43 32.58 16.89
C ALA A 104 -5.99 33.42 15.69
N ASN A 105 -5.71 34.72 15.91
CA ASN A 105 -5.22 35.61 14.85
C ASN A 105 -3.83 35.18 14.31
N PHE A 106 -2.87 34.82 15.17
CA PHE A 106 -1.56 34.33 14.73
C PHE A 106 -1.68 33.04 13.93
N LEU A 107 -2.60 32.15 14.34
CA LEU A 107 -2.80 30.87 13.70
C LEU A 107 -3.73 30.91 12.47
N SER A 108 -4.33 32.09 12.17
CA SER A 108 -5.32 32.26 11.11
C SER A 108 -6.48 31.24 11.22
N ILE A 109 -6.98 31.05 12.45
CA ILE A 109 -8.14 30.22 12.77
C ILE A 109 -9.14 31.01 13.61
N THR A 110 -10.35 30.50 13.75
CA THR A 110 -11.37 31.13 14.58
C THR A 110 -11.17 30.81 16.07
N LYS A 111 -11.55 31.75 16.95
CA LYS A 111 -11.56 31.48 18.39
C LYS A 111 -12.42 30.26 18.73
N ALA A 112 -13.54 30.07 18.02
CA ALA A 112 -14.46 28.96 18.22
C ALA A 112 -13.78 27.60 17.97
N GLU A 113 -12.89 27.50 16.99
CA GLU A 113 -12.11 26.27 16.74
C GLU A 113 -11.19 25.92 17.91
N ILE A 114 -10.56 26.92 18.53
CA ILE A 114 -9.74 26.71 19.72
C ILE A 114 -10.62 26.31 20.92
N ASP A 115 -11.72 27.02 21.13
CA ASP A 115 -12.65 26.75 22.25
C ASP A 115 -13.29 25.34 22.13
N ASN A 116 -13.54 24.82 20.93
CA ASN A 116 -14.00 23.46 20.70
C ASN A 116 -12.95 22.40 21.13
N LYS A 117 -11.66 22.69 20.93
CA LYS A 117 -10.57 21.82 21.39
C LYS A 117 -10.30 21.93 22.90
N ILE A 118 -10.65 23.07 23.51
CA ILE A 118 -10.48 23.36 24.95
C ILE A 118 -11.84 23.65 25.61
N PRO A 119 -12.66 22.61 25.84
CA PRO A 119 -13.95 22.79 26.50
C PRO A 119 -13.80 23.37 27.91
N LYS A 120 -14.85 24.01 28.43
CA LYS A 120 -14.84 24.77 29.69
C LYS A 120 -14.29 23.98 30.89
N TYR A 121 -14.53 22.66 30.94
CA TYR A 121 -14.04 21.81 32.03
C TYR A 121 -12.51 21.59 32.01
N LEU A 122 -11.84 21.78 30.85
CA LEU A 122 -10.40 21.69 30.71
C LEU A 122 -9.67 23.01 30.96
N ARG A 123 -10.37 24.13 31.09
CA ARG A 123 -9.76 25.47 31.25
C ARG A 123 -8.90 25.64 32.51
N ARG A 124 -9.03 24.75 33.49
CA ARG A 124 -8.19 24.73 34.71
C ARG A 124 -7.15 23.61 34.67
N SER A 125 -7.07 22.85 33.57
CA SER A 125 -6.12 21.75 33.43
C SER A 125 -4.74 22.26 33.07
N TYR A 126 -3.72 21.71 33.70
CA TYR A 126 -2.32 21.86 33.29
C TYR A 126 -1.89 20.87 32.19
N SER A 127 -2.82 20.07 31.66
CA SER A 127 -2.54 19.23 30.50
C SER A 127 -2.40 20.09 29.26
N THR A 128 -1.34 19.85 28.53
CA THR A 128 -1.04 20.54 27.26
C THR A 128 -1.92 19.98 26.12
N ILE A 129 -2.64 20.87 25.44
CA ILE A 129 -3.59 20.53 24.37
C ILE A 129 -3.06 21.08 23.04
N GLN A 130 -2.91 20.23 22.03
CA GLN A 130 -2.54 20.67 20.68
C GLN A 130 -3.69 21.43 20.02
N VAL A 131 -3.44 22.67 19.63
CA VAL A 131 -4.42 23.54 18.98
C VAL A 131 -4.30 23.46 17.47
N LYS A 132 -3.10 23.60 16.93
CA LYS A 132 -2.84 23.57 15.49
C LYS A 132 -1.48 22.94 15.22
N SER A 133 -1.38 22.15 14.16
CA SER A 133 -0.13 21.63 13.60
C SER A 133 0.07 22.17 12.18
N ASN A 134 1.13 21.79 11.54
CA ASN A 134 1.51 22.28 10.20
C ASN A 134 1.71 23.80 10.19
N ILE A 135 2.49 24.30 11.15
CA ILE A 135 2.76 25.72 11.29
C ILE A 135 4.16 26.01 10.79
N ASN A 136 4.28 27.00 9.93
CA ASN A 136 5.57 27.42 9.41
C ASN A 136 6.39 28.18 10.45
N PHE A 137 7.70 28.24 10.21
CA PHE A 137 8.65 28.89 11.11
C PHE A 137 8.32 30.39 11.36
N ASN A 138 7.86 31.12 10.33
CA ASN A 138 7.54 32.56 10.46
C ASN A 138 6.39 32.80 11.47
N THR A 139 5.38 31.96 11.45
CA THR A 139 4.26 32.06 12.43
C THR A 139 4.77 31.76 13.85
N ILE A 140 5.66 30.79 14.01
CA ILE A 140 6.27 30.49 15.32
C ILE A 140 7.13 31.65 15.82
N MET A 141 7.91 32.27 14.94
CA MET A 141 8.68 33.48 15.33
C MET A 141 7.78 34.58 15.85
N ASN A 142 6.65 34.85 15.16
CA ASN A 142 5.66 35.83 15.60
C ASN A 142 5.06 35.50 16.98
N ILE A 143 4.78 34.22 17.24
CA ILE A 143 4.29 33.77 18.55
C ILE A 143 5.38 33.92 19.61
N ALA A 144 6.62 33.57 19.29
CA ALA A 144 7.77 33.67 20.21
C ALA A 144 8.07 35.10 20.62
N GLU A 145 8.06 36.05 19.69
CA GLU A 145 8.24 37.48 19.96
C GLU A 145 7.15 38.04 20.88
N ASN A 146 5.94 37.51 20.82
CA ASN A 146 4.80 37.91 21.63
C ASN A 146 4.55 37.02 22.85
N LYS A 147 5.52 36.19 23.26
CA LYS A 147 5.36 35.19 24.33
C LYS A 147 4.89 35.77 25.67
N THR A 148 5.31 37.00 26.02
CA THR A 148 4.90 37.69 27.25
C THR A 148 3.39 37.93 27.30
N ASP A 149 2.76 38.13 26.15
CA ASP A 149 1.33 38.35 26.01
C ASP A 149 0.52 37.06 25.81
N LEU A 150 1.21 35.94 25.64
CA LEU A 150 0.68 34.62 25.38
C LEU A 150 1.06 33.60 26.46
N PRO A 151 0.69 33.84 27.76
CA PRO A 151 0.93 32.88 28.82
C PRO A 151 0.22 31.55 28.51
N GLY A 152 0.83 30.43 28.87
CA GLY A 152 0.29 29.10 28.66
C GLY A 152 0.31 28.61 27.18
N ILE A 153 0.97 29.36 26.29
CA ILE A 153 1.18 28.95 24.90
C ILE A 153 2.61 28.40 24.75
N SER A 154 2.70 27.24 24.15
CA SER A 154 3.98 26.61 23.83
C SER A 154 3.94 26.05 22.38
N TRP A 155 5.10 25.74 21.84
CA TRP A 155 5.23 25.11 20.53
C TRP A 155 6.34 24.07 20.56
N GLY A 156 6.27 23.14 19.62
CA GLY A 156 7.28 22.10 19.46
C GLY A 156 7.42 21.70 18.00
N ALA A 157 8.57 21.18 17.64
CA ALA A 157 8.78 20.60 16.33
C ALA A 157 7.83 19.41 16.14
N LYS A 158 7.10 19.41 15.03
CA LYS A 158 6.25 18.30 14.58
C LYS A 158 6.47 18.12 13.09
N PRO A 159 7.45 17.32 12.66
CA PRO A 159 7.74 17.09 11.27
C PRO A 159 6.51 16.57 10.51
N ILE A 160 6.35 17.02 9.27
CA ILE A 160 5.28 16.60 8.38
C ILE A 160 5.87 15.71 7.31
N ARG A 161 5.15 14.63 7.00
CA ARG A 161 5.49 13.76 5.89
C ARG A 161 5.28 14.48 4.57
N ASN A 162 6.28 14.55 3.73
CA ASN A 162 6.22 15.20 2.43
C ASN A 162 6.55 14.19 1.33
N TYR A 163 5.61 14.04 0.40
CA TYR A 163 5.69 13.13 -0.75
C TYR A 163 6.14 13.94 -1.96
N LEU A 164 7.40 13.75 -2.34
CA LEU A 164 7.96 14.34 -3.55
C LEU A 164 7.50 13.51 -4.75
N HIS A 165 7.19 14.14 -5.88
CA HIS A 165 6.76 13.42 -7.09
C HIS A 165 5.56 12.50 -6.84
N THR A 166 4.44 13.07 -6.35
CA THR A 166 3.27 12.31 -5.93
C THR A 166 2.66 11.46 -7.02
N GLY A 167 2.34 12.00 -8.19
CA GLY A 167 1.84 11.29 -9.35
C GLY A 167 1.32 9.86 -9.07
N SER A 168 1.66 8.94 -9.92
CA SER A 168 1.28 7.52 -9.79
C SER A 168 1.92 6.79 -8.60
N LEU A 169 2.94 7.37 -7.96
CA LEU A 169 3.57 6.80 -6.76
C LEU A 169 2.64 6.76 -5.54
N SER A 170 1.56 7.56 -5.53
CA SER A 170 0.59 7.59 -4.42
C SER A 170 0.02 6.21 -4.04
N HIS A 171 -0.20 5.34 -5.02
CA HIS A 171 -0.69 3.98 -4.77
C HIS A 171 0.38 3.03 -4.22
N ILE A 172 1.66 3.33 -4.47
CA ILE A 172 2.80 2.54 -4.01
C ILE A 172 3.20 3.00 -2.61
N VAL A 173 3.60 4.26 -2.47
CA VAL A 173 4.05 4.79 -1.17
C VAL A 173 2.90 4.93 -0.19
N GLY A 174 1.71 5.30 -0.65
CA GLY A 174 0.56 5.53 0.21
C GLY A 174 0.62 6.89 0.90
N TYR A 175 0.05 6.98 2.11
CA TYR A 175 0.04 8.18 2.93
C TYR A 175 -0.04 7.83 4.41
N VAL A 176 0.29 8.80 5.26
CA VAL A 176 0.16 8.71 6.71
C VAL A 176 -1.02 9.53 7.23
N GLY A 177 -1.50 9.22 8.41
CA GLY A 177 -2.55 9.98 9.09
C GLY A 177 -2.60 9.66 10.57
N ASP A 178 -3.41 10.43 11.32
CA ASP A 178 -3.59 10.20 12.74
C ASP A 178 -4.15 8.79 13.00
N ILE A 179 -3.68 8.16 14.07
CA ILE A 179 -4.15 6.84 14.49
C ILE A 179 -5.63 6.92 14.90
N THR A 180 -6.45 6.01 14.38
CA THR A 180 -7.85 5.90 14.79
C THR A 180 -7.96 5.13 16.11
N LYS A 181 -9.15 5.21 16.75
CA LYS A 181 -9.41 4.47 17.99
C LYS A 181 -9.25 2.95 17.80
N ASP A 182 -9.70 2.44 16.68
CA ASP A 182 -9.66 0.99 16.37
C ASP A 182 -8.22 0.54 16.10
N GLU A 183 -7.45 1.31 15.31
CA GLU A 183 -6.03 1.04 15.10
C GLU A 183 -5.24 1.10 16.41
N TRP A 184 -5.52 2.09 17.26
CA TRP A 184 -4.84 2.20 18.55
C TRP A 184 -5.12 0.99 19.46
N THR A 185 -6.32 0.43 19.48
CA THR A 185 -6.62 -0.77 20.27
C THR A 185 -5.78 -1.98 19.87
N VAL A 186 -5.31 -2.03 18.61
CA VAL A 186 -4.44 -3.10 18.10
C VAL A 186 -2.96 -2.76 18.33
N LEU A 187 -2.57 -1.49 18.18
CA LEU A 187 -1.18 -1.06 18.11
C LEU A 187 -0.60 -0.54 19.45
N TYR A 188 -1.42 -0.35 20.49
CA TYR A 188 -0.97 0.27 21.76
C TYR A 188 0.20 -0.49 22.43
N ASN A 189 0.27 -1.81 22.26
CA ASN A 189 1.37 -2.64 22.79
C ASN A 189 2.67 -2.55 21.95
N GLN A 190 2.62 -1.90 20.79
CA GLN A 190 3.74 -1.76 19.86
C GLN A 190 4.40 -0.38 19.92
N GLY A 191 4.17 0.37 21.01
CA GLY A 191 4.78 1.70 21.22
C GLY A 191 3.97 2.87 20.65
N TYR A 192 2.79 2.62 20.05
CA TYR A 192 1.94 3.69 19.53
C TYR A 192 1.12 4.36 20.64
N THR A 193 0.99 5.66 20.54
CA THR A 193 0.16 6.51 21.40
C THR A 193 -1.09 6.97 20.67
N ARG A 194 -2.05 7.55 21.38
CA ARG A 194 -3.28 8.11 20.76
C ARG A 194 -3.02 9.28 19.78
N ASN A 195 -1.82 9.84 19.82
CA ASN A 195 -1.40 10.96 18.97
C ASN A 195 -0.36 10.53 17.92
N SER A 196 -0.13 9.22 17.78
CA SER A 196 0.80 8.70 16.77
C SER A 196 0.26 8.90 15.36
N ILE A 197 1.18 9.15 14.44
CA ILE A 197 0.92 9.13 13.00
C ILE A 197 1.26 7.72 12.51
N VAL A 198 0.36 7.12 11.74
CA VAL A 198 0.52 5.76 11.22
C VAL A 198 0.33 5.73 9.72
N GLY A 199 0.96 4.78 9.05
CA GLY A 199 0.74 4.50 7.64
C GLY A 199 -0.68 3.99 7.38
N LYS A 200 -1.40 4.59 6.43
CA LYS A 200 -2.79 4.24 6.09
C LYS A 200 -2.90 3.30 4.90
N THR A 201 -2.05 3.47 3.92
CA THR A 201 -2.01 2.68 2.68
C THR A 201 -0.58 2.49 2.21
N GLY A 202 -0.37 1.66 1.20
CA GLY A 202 0.91 1.49 0.52
C GLY A 202 2.05 1.00 1.41
N ILE A 203 3.26 1.35 1.03
CA ILE A 203 4.53 1.07 1.75
C ILE A 203 4.52 1.70 3.15
N GLU A 204 3.94 2.90 3.28
CA GLU A 204 3.79 3.58 4.57
C GLU A 204 3.06 2.69 5.59
N LYS A 205 2.03 1.95 5.17
CA LYS A 205 1.29 1.01 6.03
C LYS A 205 2.00 -0.32 6.19
N GLN A 206 2.52 -0.87 5.10
CA GLN A 206 3.16 -2.19 5.11
C GLN A 206 4.38 -2.25 6.01
N TYR A 207 5.17 -1.18 6.00
CA TYR A 207 6.41 -1.07 6.75
C TYR A 207 6.36 0.00 7.85
N ASP A 208 5.16 0.29 8.37
CA ASP A 208 4.96 1.33 9.38
C ASP A 208 5.85 1.13 10.61
N SER A 209 6.01 -0.10 11.09
CA SER A 209 6.84 -0.44 12.25
C SER A 209 8.33 -0.14 12.08
N LEU A 210 8.85 -0.20 10.84
CA LEU A 210 10.23 0.16 10.51
C LEU A 210 10.37 1.67 10.37
N LEU A 211 9.42 2.28 9.66
CA LEU A 211 9.45 3.70 9.35
C LEU A 211 9.22 4.61 10.57
N GLN A 212 8.37 4.22 11.53
CA GLN A 212 7.96 5.10 12.64
C GLN A 212 9.08 5.48 13.62
N GLY A 213 10.15 4.69 13.69
CA GLY A 213 11.22 4.86 14.67
C GLY A 213 10.80 4.61 16.12
N ASN A 214 11.67 4.99 17.05
CA ASN A 214 11.40 4.87 18.47
C ASN A 214 11.24 6.25 19.09
N PRO A 215 10.06 6.59 19.66
CA PRO A 215 9.85 7.90 20.26
C PRO A 215 10.74 8.11 21.50
N GLY A 216 11.22 9.33 21.67
CA GLY A 216 11.89 9.79 22.87
C GLY A 216 10.90 10.12 23.99
N LYS A 217 11.42 10.45 25.15
CA LYS A 217 10.63 10.85 26.33
C LYS A 217 11.26 12.03 27.02
N GLU A 218 10.45 13.00 27.40
CA GLU A 218 10.79 14.06 28.30
C GLU A 218 10.07 13.81 29.63
N ILE A 219 10.83 13.61 30.71
CA ILE A 219 10.31 13.30 32.03
C ILE A 219 10.53 14.53 32.91
N SER A 220 9.43 15.21 33.23
CA SER A 220 9.42 16.40 34.10
C SER A 220 8.78 16.09 35.44
N THR A 221 9.28 16.69 36.53
CA THR A 221 8.63 16.57 37.83
C THR A 221 7.50 17.59 37.92
N ILE A 222 6.33 17.14 38.38
CA ILE A 222 5.13 17.98 38.52
C ILE A 222 4.70 18.09 40.01
N ASP A 223 4.03 19.17 40.35
CA ASP A 223 3.34 19.34 41.63
C ASP A 223 1.97 18.65 41.67
N VAL A 224 1.27 18.74 42.81
CA VAL A 224 -0.07 18.15 42.99
C VAL A 224 -1.16 18.72 42.08
N HIS A 225 -0.90 19.85 41.43
CA HIS A 225 -1.79 20.53 40.49
C HIS A 225 -1.42 20.22 39.04
N GLY A 226 -0.32 19.44 38.80
CA GLY A 226 0.17 19.08 37.46
C GLY A 226 1.08 20.13 36.84
N LYS A 227 1.53 21.14 37.61
CA LYS A 227 2.48 22.18 37.16
C LYS A 227 3.91 21.63 37.19
N ILE A 228 4.68 21.83 36.11
CA ILE A 228 6.08 21.42 36.02
C ILE A 228 6.90 22.27 37.01
N ILE A 229 7.66 21.59 37.88
CA ILE A 229 8.54 22.17 38.88
C ILE A 229 10.02 21.84 38.70
N SER A 230 10.34 20.93 37.77
CA SER A 230 11.73 20.59 37.44
C SER A 230 12.39 21.69 36.63
N GLU A 231 13.58 22.15 37.08
CA GLU A 231 14.39 23.11 36.31
C GLU A 231 14.99 22.48 35.04
N LYS A 232 15.28 21.19 35.07
CA LYS A 232 15.80 20.41 33.92
C LYS A 232 15.05 19.08 33.81
N PRO A 233 14.31 18.85 32.73
CA PRO A 233 13.70 17.55 32.46
C PRO A 233 14.77 16.50 32.11
N GLN A 234 14.48 15.24 32.40
CA GLN A 234 15.28 14.13 31.90
C GLN A 234 14.81 13.84 30.46
N ILE A 235 15.72 13.93 29.51
CA ILE A 235 15.43 13.67 28.10
C ILE A 235 15.99 12.31 27.69
N ILE A 236 15.17 11.49 27.08
CA ILE A 236 15.56 10.29 26.34
C ILE A 236 15.34 10.63 24.88
N GLU A 237 16.44 10.71 24.12
CA GLU A 237 16.39 11.11 22.72
C GLU A 237 15.60 10.11 21.86
N PRO A 238 14.80 10.58 20.88
CA PRO A 238 14.14 9.72 19.92
C PRO A 238 15.13 9.11 18.94
N LYS A 239 14.83 7.94 18.43
CA LYS A 239 15.58 7.29 17.35
C LYS A 239 14.76 7.34 16.07
N MET A 240 15.34 7.88 15.01
CA MET A 240 14.72 7.92 13.67
C MET A 240 14.40 6.50 13.17
N GLY A 241 13.33 6.37 12.41
CA GLY A 241 12.97 5.11 11.74
C GLY A 241 13.91 4.76 10.62
N ASP A 242 13.96 3.48 10.27
CA ASP A 242 14.80 2.98 9.19
C ASP A 242 14.40 3.57 7.85
N SER A 243 15.37 3.86 6.99
CA SER A 243 15.15 4.29 5.61
C SER A 243 14.88 3.08 4.71
N LEU A 244 13.93 3.21 3.79
CA LEU A 244 13.57 2.16 2.85
C LEU A 244 14.02 2.53 1.43
N VAL A 245 14.68 1.61 0.76
CA VAL A 245 14.98 1.70 -0.68
C VAL A 245 14.03 0.76 -1.40
N LEU A 246 13.25 1.29 -2.34
CA LEU A 246 12.30 0.50 -3.12
C LEU A 246 12.96 -0.05 -4.40
N THR A 247 12.30 -1.04 -5.01
CA THR A 247 12.68 -1.56 -6.33
C THR A 247 12.27 -0.64 -7.47
N ILE A 248 11.40 0.32 -7.20
CA ILE A 248 10.88 1.30 -8.16
C ILE A 248 12.02 2.14 -8.73
N ASP A 249 12.06 2.23 -10.04
CA ASP A 249 12.91 3.16 -10.79
C ASP A 249 12.08 4.40 -11.13
N SER A 250 12.50 5.56 -10.64
CA SER A 250 11.72 6.79 -10.79
C SER A 250 11.58 7.23 -12.25
N ASP A 251 12.58 6.97 -13.08
CA ASP A 251 12.55 7.31 -14.50
C ASP A 251 11.63 6.37 -15.29
N ILE A 252 11.69 5.06 -14.99
CA ILE A 252 10.78 4.07 -15.57
C ILE A 252 9.34 4.34 -15.10
N GLN A 253 9.13 4.67 -13.82
CA GLN A 253 7.79 4.99 -13.29
C GLN A 253 7.18 6.18 -14.04
N LYS A 254 7.97 7.24 -14.27
CA LYS A 254 7.54 8.42 -15.02
C LYS A 254 7.23 8.08 -16.49
N LEU A 255 8.09 7.30 -17.13
CA LEU A 255 7.87 6.83 -18.50
C LEU A 255 6.55 6.04 -18.62
N VAL A 256 6.28 5.15 -17.67
CA VAL A 256 5.03 4.35 -17.62
C VAL A 256 3.81 5.25 -17.38
N GLU A 257 3.92 6.24 -16.50
CA GLU A 257 2.86 7.23 -16.24
C GLU A 257 2.53 8.02 -17.51
N GLU A 258 3.53 8.51 -18.21
CA GLU A 258 3.36 9.25 -19.47
C GLU A 258 2.82 8.37 -20.60
N ALA A 259 3.27 7.11 -20.70
CA ALA A 259 2.80 6.16 -21.70
C ALA A 259 1.34 5.75 -21.50
N LEU A 260 0.89 5.53 -20.26
CA LEU A 260 -0.50 5.29 -19.94
C LEU A 260 -1.34 6.56 -20.15
N GLY A 261 -0.78 7.70 -19.76
CA GLY A 261 -1.41 9.02 -19.82
C GLY A 261 -2.64 9.09 -18.91
N LYS A 262 -3.60 9.94 -19.26
CA LYS A 262 -4.86 10.13 -18.49
C LYS A 262 -5.91 9.02 -18.78
N ARG A 263 -5.50 7.81 -19.07
CA ARG A 263 -6.42 6.67 -19.29
C ARG A 263 -6.61 5.90 -18.01
N VAL A 264 -7.87 5.72 -17.63
CA VAL A 264 -8.20 4.83 -16.51
C VAL A 264 -7.71 3.42 -16.83
N GLY A 265 -6.85 2.92 -15.95
CA GLY A 265 -6.19 1.64 -16.17
C GLY A 265 -4.97 1.46 -15.28
N ALA A 266 -4.13 0.49 -15.62
CA ALA A 266 -2.88 0.23 -14.90
C ALA A 266 -1.80 -0.31 -15.85
N SER A 267 -0.54 -0.09 -15.45
CA SER A 267 0.60 -0.75 -16.09
C SER A 267 1.62 -1.18 -15.04
N VAL A 268 2.20 -2.36 -15.24
CA VAL A 268 3.18 -2.97 -14.34
C VAL A 268 4.41 -3.35 -15.15
N VAL A 269 5.59 -2.96 -14.68
CA VAL A 269 6.90 -3.37 -15.19
C VAL A 269 7.59 -4.19 -14.12
N LEU A 270 7.84 -5.47 -14.40
CA LEU A 270 8.38 -6.46 -13.46
C LEU A 270 9.67 -7.06 -14.04
N LYS A 271 10.69 -7.23 -13.19
CA LYS A 271 11.88 -7.99 -13.51
C LYS A 271 11.64 -9.49 -13.23
N PRO A 272 11.49 -10.34 -14.26
CA PRO A 272 11.03 -11.72 -14.05
C PRO A 272 12.01 -12.55 -13.22
N SER A 273 13.32 -12.32 -13.35
CA SER A 273 14.36 -13.10 -12.67
C SER A 273 14.49 -12.84 -11.15
N THR A 274 13.87 -11.77 -10.65
CA THR A 274 13.98 -11.40 -9.22
C THR A 274 12.64 -11.14 -8.55
N GLY A 275 11.58 -10.83 -9.31
CA GLY A 275 10.30 -10.36 -8.78
C GLY A 275 10.27 -8.87 -8.43
N GLU A 276 11.35 -8.12 -8.70
CA GLU A 276 11.37 -6.66 -8.48
C GLU A 276 10.36 -5.96 -9.37
N ILE A 277 9.52 -5.11 -8.76
CA ILE A 277 8.63 -4.19 -9.49
C ILE A 277 9.41 -2.93 -9.81
N LEU A 278 9.73 -2.72 -11.08
CA LEU A 278 10.47 -1.53 -11.54
C LEU A 278 9.57 -0.32 -11.68
N ALA A 279 8.30 -0.53 -12.07
CA ALA A 279 7.26 0.49 -12.10
C ALA A 279 5.87 -0.14 -11.93
N MET A 280 4.98 0.59 -11.28
CA MET A 280 3.57 0.21 -11.13
C MET A 280 2.71 1.48 -11.14
N VAL A 281 1.96 1.67 -12.20
CA VAL A 281 1.09 2.82 -12.39
C VAL A 281 -0.37 2.39 -12.35
N SER A 282 -1.18 3.09 -11.57
CA SER A 282 -2.64 2.98 -11.55
C SER A 282 -3.22 4.37 -11.76
N TYR A 283 -4.04 4.58 -12.77
CA TYR A 283 -4.69 5.86 -13.06
C TYR A 283 -6.22 5.73 -12.96
N PRO A 284 -6.95 6.73 -12.42
CA PRO A 284 -6.39 7.96 -11.84
C PRO A 284 -5.67 7.73 -10.52
N PHE A 285 -4.76 8.64 -10.21
CA PHE A 285 -4.03 8.68 -8.95
C PHE A 285 -4.41 9.94 -8.15
N PHE A 286 -3.90 10.06 -6.94
CA PHE A 286 -4.17 11.17 -6.02
C PHE A 286 -2.86 11.76 -5.49
N ASP A 287 -2.91 12.96 -4.92
CA ASP A 287 -1.77 13.55 -4.21
C ASP A 287 -1.80 13.13 -2.74
N SER A 288 -0.78 12.36 -2.30
CA SER A 288 -0.65 11.92 -0.91
C SER A 288 -0.48 13.09 0.08
N ASN A 289 -0.02 14.27 -0.39
CA ASN A 289 0.13 15.44 0.47
C ASN A 289 -1.19 16.07 0.91
N ILE A 290 -2.31 15.77 0.25
CA ILE A 290 -3.62 16.29 0.67
C ILE A 290 -4.00 15.87 2.10
N PHE A 291 -3.51 14.71 2.54
CA PHE A 291 -3.79 14.20 3.89
C PHE A 291 -3.04 14.95 4.99
N ASN A 292 -2.04 15.76 4.63
CA ASN A 292 -1.31 16.63 5.55
C ASN A 292 -1.93 18.03 5.68
N GLN A 293 -3.00 18.32 4.92
CA GLN A 293 -3.67 19.63 4.87
C GLN A 293 -4.82 19.70 5.89
N GLU A 294 -5.18 20.91 6.29
CA GLU A 294 -6.28 21.14 7.25
C GLU A 294 -7.66 20.68 6.71
N ASN A 295 -7.86 20.75 5.41
CA ASN A 295 -9.06 20.30 4.72
C ASN A 295 -9.02 18.85 4.25
N SER A 296 -8.09 18.05 4.77
CA SER A 296 -7.87 16.65 4.36
C SER A 296 -9.14 15.80 4.33
N GLY A 297 -10.07 16.00 5.29
CA GLY A 297 -11.33 15.27 5.31
C GLY A 297 -12.26 15.63 4.14
N ILE A 298 -12.26 16.89 3.68
CA ILE A 298 -13.05 17.34 2.52
C ILE A 298 -12.46 16.73 1.24
N GLU A 299 -11.13 16.81 1.09
CA GLU A 299 -10.44 16.26 -0.09
C GLU A 299 -10.56 14.74 -0.15
N PHE A 300 -10.44 14.04 0.99
CA PHE A 300 -10.68 12.60 1.07
C PHE A 300 -12.10 12.23 0.61
N ASN A 301 -13.11 12.97 1.06
CA ASN A 301 -14.50 12.73 0.65
C ASN A 301 -14.72 12.97 -0.86
N LYS A 302 -14.02 13.93 -1.47
CA LYS A 302 -14.05 14.13 -2.92
C LYS A 302 -13.49 12.90 -3.65
N LEU A 303 -12.30 12.42 -3.23
CA LEU A 303 -11.68 11.23 -3.82
C LEU A 303 -12.52 9.96 -3.63
N LEU A 304 -13.16 9.81 -2.46
CA LEU A 304 -14.00 8.66 -2.14
C LEU A 304 -15.25 8.59 -3.02
N ASN A 305 -15.84 9.76 -3.34
CA ASN A 305 -17.04 9.87 -4.16
C ASN A 305 -16.76 10.05 -5.65
N ASP A 306 -15.51 10.08 -6.07
CA ASP A 306 -15.15 10.16 -7.48
C ASP A 306 -15.52 8.84 -8.19
N PRO A 307 -16.34 8.90 -9.27
CA PRO A 307 -16.76 7.71 -10.00
C PRO A 307 -15.60 6.94 -10.64
N LEU A 308 -14.46 7.59 -10.89
CA LEU A 308 -13.25 6.96 -11.42
C LEU A 308 -12.40 6.28 -10.34
N LYS A 309 -12.78 6.37 -9.05
CA LYS A 309 -12.18 5.68 -7.91
C LYS A 309 -10.66 5.84 -7.81
N PRO A 310 -10.14 7.06 -7.67
CA PRO A 310 -8.68 7.32 -7.66
C PRO A 310 -7.93 6.71 -6.47
N LEU A 311 -8.63 6.32 -5.39
CA LEU A 311 -8.01 5.70 -4.22
C LEU A 311 -7.65 4.22 -4.42
N ILE A 312 -8.14 3.59 -5.49
CA ILE A 312 -7.95 2.17 -5.75
C ILE A 312 -6.69 1.93 -6.58
N ASN A 313 -5.78 1.11 -6.07
CA ASN A 313 -4.66 0.60 -6.85
C ASN A 313 -5.13 -0.53 -7.80
N ARG A 314 -5.36 -0.18 -9.05
CA ARG A 314 -5.87 -1.09 -10.09
C ARG A 314 -4.96 -2.25 -10.39
N ALA A 315 -3.66 -2.10 -10.12
CA ALA A 315 -2.69 -3.15 -10.40
C ALA A 315 -2.85 -4.38 -9.48
N VAL A 316 -3.37 -4.18 -8.25
CA VAL A 316 -3.44 -5.23 -7.22
C VAL A 316 -4.79 -5.33 -6.48
N GLN A 317 -5.65 -4.30 -6.55
CA GLN A 317 -6.90 -4.22 -5.79
C GLN A 317 -8.16 -4.38 -6.64
N LEU A 318 -8.03 -4.43 -7.97
CA LEU A 318 -9.12 -4.77 -8.87
C LEU A 318 -8.74 -5.98 -9.72
N SER A 319 -9.73 -6.81 -9.96
CA SER A 319 -9.64 -7.93 -10.91
C SER A 319 -10.51 -7.66 -12.12
N TYR A 320 -10.05 -8.17 -13.26
CA TYR A 320 -10.67 -7.99 -14.56
C TYR A 320 -10.64 -9.31 -15.33
N PRO A 321 -11.55 -9.53 -16.28
CA PRO A 321 -11.41 -10.65 -17.22
C PRO A 321 -10.08 -10.51 -17.98
N PRO A 322 -9.19 -11.53 -17.92
CA PRO A 322 -7.90 -11.48 -18.62
C PRO A 322 -8.03 -11.55 -20.14
N ALA A 323 -9.18 -11.91 -20.65
CA ALA A 323 -9.47 -12.06 -22.07
C ALA A 323 -8.44 -12.93 -22.80
N SER A 324 -8.16 -12.64 -24.05
CA SER A 324 -7.25 -13.45 -24.88
C SER A 324 -5.82 -13.57 -24.38
N THR A 325 -5.41 -12.84 -23.32
CA THR A 325 -4.11 -13.07 -22.67
C THR A 325 -4.08 -14.44 -21.99
N PHE A 326 -5.23 -14.93 -21.52
CA PHE A 326 -5.39 -16.25 -20.91
C PHE A 326 -5.12 -17.41 -21.89
N LYS A 327 -5.11 -17.15 -23.19
CA LYS A 327 -4.74 -18.14 -24.22
C LYS A 327 -3.30 -18.64 -24.07
N ILE A 328 -2.44 -17.92 -23.34
CA ILE A 328 -1.11 -18.40 -22.91
C ILE A 328 -1.28 -19.65 -22.04
N VAL A 329 -2.11 -19.58 -21.00
CA VAL A 329 -2.40 -20.71 -20.10
C VAL A 329 -3.04 -21.88 -20.87
N MET A 330 -4.00 -21.58 -21.74
CA MET A 330 -4.69 -22.58 -22.56
C MET A 330 -3.76 -23.33 -23.50
N SER A 331 -2.83 -22.59 -24.15
CA SER A 331 -1.85 -23.20 -25.06
C SER A 331 -0.85 -24.05 -24.29
N THR A 332 -0.40 -23.58 -23.14
CA THR A 332 0.49 -24.34 -22.24
C THR A 332 -0.17 -25.63 -21.78
N ALA A 333 -1.43 -25.56 -21.33
CA ALA A 333 -2.19 -26.73 -20.90
C ALA A 333 -2.39 -27.72 -22.06
N MET A 334 -2.73 -27.23 -23.26
CA MET A 334 -2.91 -28.06 -24.44
C MET A 334 -1.64 -28.82 -24.81
N LEU A 335 -0.49 -28.14 -24.81
CA LEU A 335 0.81 -28.72 -25.15
C LEU A 335 1.26 -29.74 -24.09
N GLN A 336 1.22 -29.37 -22.81
CA GLN A 336 1.66 -30.24 -21.71
C GLN A 336 0.84 -31.52 -21.60
N GLU A 337 -0.48 -31.43 -21.81
CA GLU A 337 -1.39 -32.57 -21.77
C GLU A 337 -1.41 -33.38 -23.09
N ASN A 338 -0.69 -32.90 -24.12
CA ASN A 338 -0.85 -33.43 -25.49
C ASN A 338 -2.32 -33.57 -25.90
N ALA A 339 -3.15 -32.62 -25.46
CA ALA A 339 -4.60 -32.70 -25.58
C ALA A 339 -5.09 -32.56 -27.04
N PHE A 340 -4.30 -31.82 -27.84
CA PHE A 340 -4.57 -31.66 -29.28
C PHE A 340 -3.22 -31.39 -29.99
N PRO A 341 -2.94 -32.02 -31.16
CA PRO A 341 -1.68 -31.82 -31.86
C PRO A 341 -1.49 -30.37 -32.31
N SER A 342 -0.33 -29.75 -31.99
CA SER A 342 -0.07 -28.33 -32.27
C SER A 342 -0.11 -27.97 -33.76
N ALA A 343 0.29 -28.90 -34.63
CA ALA A 343 0.25 -28.75 -36.09
C ALA A 343 -1.13 -29.03 -36.75
N GLN A 344 -2.08 -29.54 -35.96
CA GLN A 344 -3.41 -29.86 -36.50
C GLN A 344 -4.28 -28.60 -36.54
N ALA A 345 -4.86 -28.32 -37.73
CA ALA A 345 -5.66 -27.13 -37.91
C ALA A 345 -7.14 -27.34 -37.55
N ILE A 346 -7.77 -26.29 -37.03
CA ILE A 346 -9.20 -26.15 -36.77
C ILE A 346 -9.75 -25.06 -37.71
N GLU A 347 -10.91 -25.32 -38.34
CA GLU A 347 -11.57 -24.34 -39.21
C GLU A 347 -12.36 -23.31 -38.42
N CYS A 348 -12.01 -22.05 -38.55
CA CYS A 348 -12.77 -20.93 -37.99
C CYS A 348 -13.64 -20.27 -39.09
N LYS A 349 -14.94 -20.49 -39.03
CA LYS A 349 -15.95 -19.84 -39.91
C LYS A 349 -16.47 -18.52 -39.33
N GLY A 350 -15.73 -17.91 -38.37
CA GLY A 350 -16.10 -16.66 -37.70
C GLY A 350 -17.16 -16.83 -36.60
N ARG A 351 -17.69 -18.04 -36.42
CA ARG A 351 -18.73 -18.35 -35.43
C ARG A 351 -18.80 -19.83 -35.10
N MET A 352 -19.35 -20.15 -33.94
CA MET A 352 -19.66 -21.49 -33.48
C MET A 352 -21.07 -21.51 -32.88
N VAL A 353 -21.86 -22.53 -33.14
CA VAL A 353 -23.16 -22.76 -32.50
C VAL A 353 -23.00 -23.83 -31.43
N TYR A 354 -23.41 -23.54 -30.20
CA TYR A 354 -23.40 -24.52 -29.12
C TYR A 354 -24.59 -24.29 -28.18
N GLY A 355 -25.31 -25.38 -27.83
CA GLY A 355 -26.48 -25.30 -26.95
C GLY A 355 -27.61 -24.40 -27.48
N GLY A 356 -27.72 -24.22 -28.79
CA GLY A 356 -28.70 -23.30 -29.41
C GLY A 356 -28.26 -21.81 -29.39
N HIS A 357 -27.10 -21.47 -28.82
CA HIS A 357 -26.53 -20.12 -28.79
C HIS A 357 -25.46 -19.94 -29.85
N LEU A 358 -25.40 -18.74 -30.42
CA LEU A 358 -24.38 -18.34 -31.40
C LEU A 358 -23.24 -17.61 -30.69
N PHE A 359 -22.04 -18.19 -30.79
CA PHE A 359 -20.80 -17.59 -30.32
C PHE A 359 -20.04 -17.01 -31.51
N ASN A 360 -19.74 -15.73 -31.51
CA ASN A 360 -19.02 -15.05 -32.59
C ASN A 360 -17.55 -14.87 -32.25
N CYS A 361 -16.65 -15.29 -33.16
CA CYS A 361 -15.25 -14.92 -33.13
C CYS A 361 -15.12 -13.41 -33.42
N HIS A 362 -14.02 -12.78 -33.00
CA HIS A 362 -13.81 -11.37 -33.30
C HIS A 362 -13.71 -11.08 -34.80
N VAL A 363 -13.23 -12.04 -35.63
CA VAL A 363 -13.36 -12.00 -37.08
C VAL A 363 -14.64 -12.76 -37.48
N LYS A 364 -15.76 -12.03 -37.51
CA LYS A 364 -17.10 -12.61 -37.73
C LYS A 364 -17.31 -13.12 -39.16
N TYR A 365 -16.69 -12.47 -40.14
CA TYR A 365 -16.80 -12.82 -41.56
C TYR A 365 -15.54 -12.40 -42.30
N PRO A 366 -14.94 -13.25 -43.13
CA PRO A 366 -15.32 -14.64 -43.43
C PRO A 366 -14.93 -15.67 -42.36
N GLY A 367 -14.32 -15.24 -41.24
CA GLY A 367 -13.64 -16.04 -40.24
C GLY A 367 -12.14 -16.11 -40.54
N HIS A 368 -11.39 -16.87 -39.72
CA HIS A 368 -9.94 -17.00 -39.90
C HIS A 368 -9.53 -18.13 -40.87
N GLY A 369 -10.47 -19.00 -41.29
CA GLY A 369 -10.15 -20.23 -42.05
C GLY A 369 -9.49 -21.30 -41.18
N TRP A 370 -8.57 -22.06 -41.75
CA TRP A 370 -7.87 -23.15 -41.07
C TRP A 370 -6.65 -22.62 -40.30
N LEU A 371 -6.60 -22.87 -38.99
CA LEU A 371 -5.56 -22.40 -38.09
C LEU A 371 -5.03 -23.56 -37.22
N ASP A 372 -3.71 -23.73 -37.20
CA ASP A 372 -2.98 -24.53 -36.21
C ASP A 372 -2.79 -23.71 -34.90
N LEU A 373 -2.07 -24.28 -33.90
CA LEU A 373 -1.81 -23.58 -32.64
C LEU A 373 -1.14 -22.23 -32.84
N LYS A 374 -0.06 -22.18 -33.62
CA LYS A 374 0.76 -20.98 -33.84
C LYS A 374 -0.07 -19.86 -34.44
N ASN A 375 -0.83 -20.15 -35.50
CA ASN A 375 -1.69 -19.16 -36.15
C ASN A 375 -2.94 -18.83 -35.32
N GLY A 376 -3.55 -19.83 -34.66
CA GLY A 376 -4.70 -19.63 -33.77
C GLY A 376 -4.37 -18.74 -32.59
N PHE A 377 -3.15 -18.82 -32.02
CA PHE A 377 -2.65 -17.97 -30.98
C PHE A 377 -2.35 -16.54 -31.50
N ALA A 378 -1.58 -16.43 -32.59
CA ALA A 378 -1.16 -15.16 -33.17
C ALA A 378 -2.37 -14.33 -33.65
N GLN A 379 -3.34 -14.94 -34.33
CA GLN A 379 -4.59 -14.33 -34.76
C GLN A 379 -5.65 -14.26 -33.65
N SER A 380 -5.31 -14.74 -32.44
CA SER A 380 -6.23 -14.73 -31.30
C SER A 380 -7.60 -15.35 -31.56
N CYS A 381 -7.68 -16.47 -32.31
CA CYS A 381 -8.92 -17.08 -32.77
C CYS A 381 -9.73 -17.68 -31.61
N ASP A 382 -10.94 -17.19 -31.35
CA ASP A 382 -11.79 -17.69 -30.27
C ASP A 382 -12.34 -19.10 -30.58
N VAL A 383 -12.72 -19.37 -31.84
CA VAL A 383 -13.22 -20.69 -32.25
C VAL A 383 -12.18 -21.79 -31.99
N TYR A 384 -10.90 -21.51 -32.23
CA TYR A 384 -9.81 -22.45 -31.92
C TYR A 384 -9.80 -22.79 -30.42
N TYR A 385 -9.80 -21.77 -29.54
CA TYR A 385 -9.72 -21.98 -28.10
C TYR A 385 -11.00 -22.51 -27.47
N TRP A 386 -12.19 -22.16 -28.01
CA TRP A 386 -13.45 -22.78 -27.61
C TRP A 386 -13.46 -24.28 -27.86
N THR A 387 -12.95 -24.71 -29.02
CA THR A 387 -12.84 -26.12 -29.36
C THR A 387 -11.89 -26.85 -28.42
N ILE A 388 -10.67 -26.32 -28.23
CA ILE A 388 -9.66 -26.91 -27.34
C ILE A 388 -10.18 -26.99 -25.91
N GLY A 389 -10.75 -25.91 -25.40
CA GLY A 389 -11.21 -25.87 -24.01
C GLY A 389 -12.38 -26.81 -23.74
N ARG A 390 -13.39 -26.79 -24.59
CA ARG A 390 -14.60 -27.62 -24.44
C ARG A 390 -14.36 -29.10 -24.70
N ASP A 391 -13.68 -29.43 -25.80
CA ASP A 391 -13.62 -30.79 -26.29
C ASP A 391 -12.39 -31.58 -25.84
N ASN A 392 -11.30 -30.87 -25.48
CA ASN A 392 -10.02 -31.52 -25.19
C ASN A 392 -9.55 -31.34 -23.72
N LEU A 393 -9.71 -30.17 -23.13
CA LEU A 393 -9.19 -29.87 -21.78
C LEU A 393 -10.26 -30.02 -20.68
N GLY A 394 -11.42 -29.37 -20.85
CA GLY A 394 -12.43 -29.25 -19.80
C GLY A 394 -12.02 -28.29 -18.68
N ILE A 395 -13.02 -27.85 -17.88
CA ILE A 395 -12.82 -26.78 -16.88
C ILE A 395 -11.83 -27.15 -15.78
N GLU A 396 -11.79 -28.41 -15.34
CA GLU A 396 -10.94 -28.80 -14.20
C GLU A 396 -9.45 -28.70 -14.56
N LYS A 397 -9.05 -29.11 -15.76
CA LYS A 397 -7.67 -28.96 -16.25
C LYS A 397 -7.35 -27.46 -16.44
N ILE A 398 -8.24 -26.70 -17.10
CA ILE A 398 -8.07 -25.27 -17.30
C ILE A 398 -7.87 -24.57 -15.96
N ALA A 399 -8.67 -24.87 -14.95
CA ALA A 399 -8.55 -24.31 -13.62
C ALA A 399 -7.27 -24.72 -12.88
N SER A 400 -6.80 -25.97 -13.09
CA SER A 400 -5.54 -26.44 -12.51
C SER A 400 -4.35 -25.65 -13.07
N TYR A 401 -4.23 -25.54 -14.39
CA TYR A 401 -3.18 -24.74 -15.02
C TYR A 401 -3.28 -23.26 -14.67
N ALA A 402 -4.50 -22.70 -14.62
CA ALA A 402 -4.67 -21.31 -14.17
C ALA A 402 -4.08 -21.08 -12.76
N ARG A 403 -4.32 -22.01 -11.82
CA ARG A 403 -3.74 -21.92 -10.46
C ARG A 403 -2.22 -22.09 -10.46
N GLU A 404 -1.66 -22.94 -11.31
CA GLU A 404 -0.22 -23.10 -11.48
C GLU A 404 0.45 -21.80 -11.95
N PHE A 405 -0.22 -21.03 -12.81
CA PHE A 405 0.19 -19.68 -13.19
C PHE A 405 -0.07 -18.58 -12.12
N GLY A 406 -0.57 -18.96 -10.94
CA GLY A 406 -0.80 -18.04 -9.81
C GLY A 406 -2.15 -17.32 -9.84
N PHE A 407 -3.07 -17.67 -10.75
CA PHE A 407 -4.42 -17.10 -10.75
C PHE A 407 -5.28 -17.66 -9.61
N GLY A 408 -6.21 -16.86 -9.13
CA GLY A 408 -7.11 -17.24 -8.02
C GLY A 408 -6.41 -17.27 -6.66
N GLN A 409 -5.18 -16.80 -6.56
CA GLN A 409 -4.34 -16.77 -5.36
C GLN A 409 -3.77 -15.38 -5.13
N SER A 410 -3.34 -15.11 -3.88
CA SER A 410 -2.61 -13.88 -3.57
C SER A 410 -1.27 -13.86 -4.28
N SER A 411 -0.91 -12.73 -4.89
CA SER A 411 0.43 -12.51 -5.47
C SER A 411 1.53 -12.35 -4.42
N GLN A 412 1.14 -12.19 -3.14
CA GLN A 412 2.02 -11.98 -1.99
C GLN A 412 2.97 -10.77 -2.11
N ILE A 413 2.64 -9.80 -2.95
CA ILE A 413 3.39 -8.53 -2.99
C ILE A 413 3.32 -7.84 -1.62
N ASP A 414 4.36 -7.14 -1.27
CA ASP A 414 4.50 -6.37 -0.04
C ASP A 414 3.69 -5.05 -0.05
N LEU A 415 2.41 -5.17 -0.43
CA LEU A 415 1.40 -4.13 -0.34
C LEU A 415 0.17 -4.64 0.41
N PRO A 416 -0.49 -3.80 1.22
CA PRO A 416 -1.73 -4.19 1.86
C PRO A 416 -2.89 -4.28 0.84
N SER A 417 -3.92 -5.05 1.19
CA SER A 417 -5.23 -5.02 0.49
C SER A 417 -5.19 -5.47 -0.97
N GLN A 418 -4.48 -6.54 -1.29
CA GLN A 418 -4.51 -7.17 -2.62
C GLN A 418 -5.71 -8.13 -2.77
N VAL A 419 -6.19 -8.32 -4.01
CA VAL A 419 -7.23 -9.29 -4.34
C VAL A 419 -6.65 -10.48 -5.10
N SER A 420 -7.30 -11.63 -4.96
CA SER A 420 -6.83 -12.90 -5.56
C SER A 420 -7.40 -13.17 -6.95
N GLY A 421 -8.34 -12.35 -7.44
CA GLY A 421 -9.09 -12.71 -8.65
C GLY A 421 -9.96 -13.94 -8.44
N LEU A 422 -10.37 -14.58 -9.54
CA LEU A 422 -11.23 -15.75 -9.50
C LEU A 422 -10.86 -16.76 -10.62
N VAL A 423 -10.60 -17.99 -10.24
CA VAL A 423 -10.53 -19.13 -11.14
C VAL A 423 -11.79 -19.98 -10.92
N PRO A 424 -12.76 -19.95 -11.84
CA PRO A 424 -14.01 -20.66 -11.67
C PRO A 424 -13.84 -22.19 -11.87
N THR A 425 -14.67 -22.97 -11.15
CA THR A 425 -14.80 -24.42 -11.30
C THR A 425 -16.26 -24.81 -11.31
N ALA A 426 -16.57 -26.04 -11.72
CA ALA A 426 -17.94 -26.55 -11.65
C ALA A 426 -18.50 -26.50 -10.23
N GLU A 427 -17.73 -26.91 -9.24
CA GLU A 427 -18.10 -26.86 -7.81
C GLU A 427 -18.36 -25.42 -7.35
N TRP A 428 -17.50 -24.47 -7.73
CA TRP A 428 -17.67 -23.07 -7.37
C TRP A 428 -18.99 -22.50 -7.92
N LYS A 429 -19.33 -22.79 -9.18
CA LYS A 429 -20.58 -22.32 -9.80
C LYS A 429 -21.79 -22.91 -9.12
N GLU A 430 -21.79 -24.23 -8.86
CA GLU A 430 -22.87 -24.91 -8.17
C GLU A 430 -23.08 -24.34 -6.76
N LYS A 431 -22.00 -24.12 -6.01
CA LYS A 431 -22.07 -23.56 -4.65
C LYS A 431 -22.57 -22.12 -4.63
N LYS A 432 -22.16 -21.28 -5.59
CA LYS A 432 -22.47 -19.85 -5.60
C LYS A 432 -23.82 -19.52 -6.22
N TYR A 433 -24.17 -20.21 -7.34
CA TYR A 433 -25.35 -19.90 -8.14
C TYR A 433 -26.41 -21.01 -8.12
N HIS A 434 -26.11 -22.18 -7.55
CA HIS A 434 -26.96 -23.38 -7.58
C HIS A 434 -27.26 -23.85 -9.02
N GLU A 435 -26.30 -23.67 -9.91
CA GLU A 435 -26.39 -24.02 -11.33
C GLU A 435 -25.28 -24.99 -11.72
N LYS A 436 -25.62 -25.92 -12.63
CA LYS A 436 -24.64 -26.84 -13.22
C LYS A 436 -23.69 -26.10 -14.15
N TRP A 437 -22.45 -26.55 -14.21
CA TRP A 437 -21.48 -26.10 -15.20
C TRP A 437 -21.88 -26.58 -16.59
N LEU A 438 -21.87 -25.69 -17.56
CA LEU A 438 -22.19 -25.98 -18.96
C LEU A 438 -20.95 -25.86 -19.86
N GLY A 439 -20.97 -26.51 -21.04
CA GLY A 439 -19.88 -26.38 -22.00
C GLY A 439 -19.68 -24.93 -22.49
N GLY A 440 -20.75 -24.13 -22.52
CA GLY A 440 -20.65 -22.68 -22.79
C GLY A 440 -19.85 -21.91 -21.77
N ASP A 441 -19.92 -22.28 -20.47
CA ASP A 441 -19.10 -21.70 -19.42
C ASP A 441 -17.61 -22.00 -19.68
N THR A 442 -17.29 -23.26 -20.05
CA THR A 442 -15.92 -23.66 -20.44
C THR A 442 -15.43 -22.87 -21.65
N MET A 443 -16.26 -22.69 -22.67
CA MET A 443 -15.91 -21.86 -23.83
C MET A 443 -15.58 -20.43 -23.44
N SER A 444 -16.38 -19.80 -22.59
CA SER A 444 -16.12 -18.45 -22.10
C SER A 444 -14.80 -18.35 -21.32
N VAL A 445 -14.54 -19.30 -20.41
CA VAL A 445 -13.28 -19.35 -19.64
C VAL A 445 -12.07 -19.62 -20.55
N SER A 446 -12.21 -20.42 -21.59
CA SER A 446 -11.12 -20.73 -22.55
C SER A 446 -10.55 -19.53 -23.28
N ILE A 447 -11.29 -18.43 -23.32
CA ILE A 447 -10.83 -17.15 -23.88
C ILE A 447 -10.61 -16.08 -22.78
N GLY A 448 -10.55 -16.51 -21.52
CA GLY A 448 -10.31 -15.63 -20.37
C GLY A 448 -11.47 -14.68 -20.06
N GLN A 449 -12.70 -15.10 -20.32
CA GLN A 449 -13.93 -14.36 -20.03
C GLN A 449 -14.88 -15.17 -19.14
N GLY A 450 -16.14 -14.78 -19.07
CA GLY A 450 -17.13 -15.39 -18.18
C GLY A 450 -16.83 -15.04 -16.73
N TYR A 451 -16.60 -16.06 -15.90
CA TYR A 451 -16.31 -15.87 -14.46
C TYR A 451 -14.82 -15.74 -14.14
N MET A 452 -13.93 -15.82 -15.14
CA MET A 452 -12.49 -15.70 -14.93
C MET A 452 -12.09 -14.26 -14.65
N GLU A 453 -11.39 -14.02 -13.53
CA GLU A 453 -10.91 -12.70 -13.14
C GLU A 453 -9.46 -12.75 -12.65
N ALA A 454 -8.66 -11.77 -13.05
CA ALA A 454 -7.26 -11.65 -12.67
C ALA A 454 -6.85 -10.17 -12.46
N THR A 455 -5.88 -9.93 -11.60
CA THR A 455 -5.27 -8.61 -11.46
C THR A 455 -4.18 -8.39 -12.51
N PRO A 456 -3.85 -7.14 -12.88
CA PRO A 456 -2.70 -6.85 -13.73
C PRO A 456 -1.38 -7.45 -13.24
N LEU A 457 -1.15 -7.48 -11.91
CA LEU A 457 0.04 -8.11 -11.33
C LEU A 457 0.05 -9.63 -11.51
N GLN A 458 -1.10 -10.31 -11.42
CA GLN A 458 -1.17 -11.74 -11.72
C GLN A 458 -0.85 -12.04 -13.19
N LEU A 459 -1.28 -11.16 -14.12
CA LEU A 459 -0.88 -11.28 -15.52
C LEU A 459 0.62 -11.00 -15.70
N ALA A 460 1.23 -10.11 -14.93
CA ALA A 460 2.68 -9.92 -14.95
C ALA A 460 3.43 -11.17 -14.46
N ASN A 461 2.94 -11.81 -13.40
CA ASN A 461 3.47 -13.09 -12.92
C ASN A 461 3.32 -14.22 -13.95
N MET A 462 2.19 -14.27 -14.67
CA MET A 462 2.00 -15.23 -15.77
C MET A 462 3.06 -15.05 -16.87
N VAL A 463 3.32 -13.83 -17.28
CA VAL A 463 4.37 -13.53 -18.28
C VAL A 463 5.77 -13.83 -17.73
N ALA A 464 6.00 -13.52 -16.45
CA ALA A 464 7.27 -13.85 -15.79
C ALA A 464 7.51 -15.37 -15.77
N MET A 465 6.48 -16.17 -15.51
CA MET A 465 6.56 -17.63 -15.55
C MET A 465 6.98 -18.14 -16.95
N VAL A 466 6.37 -17.59 -18.01
CA VAL A 466 6.78 -17.91 -19.39
C VAL A 466 8.22 -17.48 -19.66
N SER A 467 8.59 -16.26 -19.28
CA SER A 467 9.93 -15.71 -19.48
C SER A 467 11.01 -16.50 -18.73
N ASN A 468 10.70 -17.05 -17.57
CA ASN A 468 11.61 -17.83 -16.71
C ASN A 468 11.48 -19.34 -16.89
N GLU A 469 10.78 -19.82 -17.91
CA GLU A 469 10.58 -21.25 -18.19
C GLU A 469 10.00 -22.01 -16.96
N GLY A 470 9.00 -21.43 -16.29
CA GLY A 470 8.22 -22.07 -15.24
C GLY A 470 8.41 -21.52 -13.84
N VAL A 471 9.21 -20.47 -13.62
CA VAL A 471 9.43 -19.90 -12.29
C VAL A 471 8.77 -18.53 -12.14
N ILE A 472 8.00 -18.36 -11.06
CA ILE A 472 7.54 -17.07 -10.59
C ILE A 472 8.31 -16.71 -9.32
N TYR A 473 9.02 -15.59 -9.33
CA TYR A 473 9.54 -14.98 -8.12
C TYR A 473 8.48 -14.11 -7.47
N LYS A 474 8.47 -14.09 -6.14
CA LYS A 474 7.55 -13.26 -5.36
C LYS A 474 7.73 -11.79 -5.70
N PRO A 475 6.70 -11.11 -6.22
CA PRO A 475 6.79 -9.70 -6.54
C PRO A 475 6.98 -8.88 -5.27
N HIS A 476 7.88 -7.89 -5.32
CA HIS A 476 8.18 -7.05 -4.16
C HIS A 476 8.60 -5.64 -4.56
N LEU A 477 8.36 -4.72 -3.65
CA LEU A 477 8.67 -3.29 -3.78
C LEU A 477 9.84 -2.88 -2.88
N LEU A 478 10.06 -3.56 -1.74
CA LEU A 478 11.20 -3.28 -0.88
C LEU A 478 12.46 -3.97 -1.43
N LYS A 479 13.53 -3.18 -1.63
CA LYS A 479 14.86 -3.66 -2.06
C LYS A 479 15.82 -3.75 -0.88
N GLU A 480 15.93 -2.67 -0.10
CA GLU A 480 16.88 -2.55 1.00
C GLU A 480 16.28 -1.79 2.18
N ILE A 481 16.75 -2.11 3.38
CA ILE A 481 16.54 -1.32 4.60
C ILE A 481 17.89 -0.74 4.98
N ARG A 482 17.94 0.56 5.28
CA ARG A 482 19.16 1.28 5.63
C ARG A 482 19.02 1.99 6.98
N ASP A 483 20.13 2.05 7.70
CA ASP A 483 20.23 2.91 8.88
C ASP A 483 20.07 4.38 8.46
N PRO A 484 19.17 5.15 9.10
CA PRO A 484 18.87 6.52 8.67
C PRO A 484 20.01 7.52 8.91
N VAL A 485 20.99 7.18 9.76
CA VAL A 485 22.10 8.07 10.13
C VAL A 485 23.38 7.73 9.36
N THR A 486 23.73 6.43 9.31
CA THR A 486 24.96 5.97 8.64
C THR A 486 24.75 5.67 7.17
N ASN A 487 23.50 5.51 6.73
CA ASN A 487 23.11 5.05 5.40
C ASN A 487 23.63 3.65 5.04
N GLU A 488 24.08 2.87 6.03
CA GLU A 488 24.51 1.50 5.82
C GLU A 488 23.30 0.57 5.60
N ILE A 489 23.49 -0.42 4.72
CA ILE A 489 22.44 -1.43 4.45
C ILE A 489 22.38 -2.36 5.66
N THR A 490 21.25 -2.33 6.36
CA THR A 490 20.97 -3.22 7.49
C THR A 490 20.33 -4.53 7.05
N LYS A 491 19.59 -4.50 5.93
CA LYS A 491 18.98 -5.69 5.33
C LYS A 491 18.77 -5.49 3.84
N GLU A 492 19.16 -6.49 3.05
CA GLU A 492 18.86 -6.61 1.63
C GLU A 492 17.78 -7.67 1.41
N ILE A 493 16.81 -7.39 0.53
CA ILE A 493 15.76 -8.34 0.17
C ILE A 493 16.25 -9.18 -1.00
N LYS A 494 16.29 -10.48 -0.79
CA LYS A 494 16.71 -11.44 -1.83
C LYS A 494 15.49 -11.98 -2.58
N PRO A 495 15.65 -12.33 -3.87
CA PRO A 495 14.60 -13.00 -4.62
C PRO A 495 14.12 -14.27 -3.91
N GLU A 496 12.81 -14.43 -3.79
CA GLU A 496 12.14 -15.58 -3.19
C GLU A 496 11.26 -16.23 -4.27
N VAL A 497 11.40 -17.54 -4.46
CA VAL A 497 10.55 -18.28 -5.41
C VAL A 497 9.15 -18.40 -4.82
N LEU A 498 8.16 -17.91 -5.54
CA LEU A 498 6.74 -18.02 -5.19
C LEU A 498 6.12 -19.31 -5.75
N THR A 499 6.45 -19.64 -6.99
CA THR A 499 5.95 -20.83 -7.67
C THR A 499 7.00 -21.37 -8.61
N GLU A 500 7.17 -22.68 -8.61
CA GLU A 500 7.98 -23.42 -9.58
C GLU A 500 7.08 -24.47 -10.24
N SER A 501 6.97 -24.39 -11.57
CA SER A 501 6.11 -25.24 -12.38
C SER A 501 6.80 -26.56 -12.73
N THR A 502 6.00 -27.61 -12.91
CA THR A 502 6.44 -28.92 -13.38
C THR A 502 6.28 -29.12 -14.90
N ILE A 503 5.87 -28.08 -15.62
CA ILE A 503 5.68 -28.09 -17.07
C ILE A 503 7.02 -28.27 -17.80
N ASP A 504 7.01 -29.07 -18.85
CA ASP A 504 8.20 -29.41 -19.62
C ASP A 504 8.86 -28.19 -20.27
N LYS A 505 10.19 -28.13 -20.26
CA LYS A 505 10.96 -27.03 -20.88
C LYS A 505 10.66 -26.85 -22.37
N ALA A 506 10.34 -27.94 -23.10
CA ALA A 506 9.97 -27.86 -24.50
C ALA A 506 8.67 -27.06 -24.70
N VAL A 507 7.72 -27.22 -23.79
CA VAL A 507 6.45 -26.47 -23.81
C VAL A 507 6.70 -24.97 -23.61
N TRP A 508 7.55 -24.60 -22.64
CA TRP A 508 7.90 -23.19 -22.42
C TRP A 508 8.51 -22.55 -23.66
N LYS A 509 9.43 -23.26 -24.34
CA LYS A 509 10.05 -22.76 -25.58
C LYS A 509 9.02 -22.55 -26.69
N GLU A 510 8.13 -23.51 -26.89
CA GLU A 510 7.06 -23.36 -27.88
C GLU A 510 6.14 -22.19 -27.56
N ILE A 511 5.78 -21.98 -26.28
CA ILE A 511 4.99 -20.81 -25.86
C ILE A 511 5.74 -19.50 -26.12
N GLN A 512 7.04 -19.43 -25.79
CA GLN A 512 7.86 -18.26 -26.08
C GLN A 512 7.92 -17.96 -27.59
N GLU A 513 8.09 -18.99 -28.43
CA GLU A 513 8.11 -18.86 -29.89
C GLU A 513 6.78 -18.35 -30.46
N ILE A 514 5.64 -18.87 -30.00
CA ILE A 514 4.33 -18.41 -30.50
C ILE A 514 3.99 -17.00 -30.00
N MET A 515 4.46 -16.61 -28.80
CA MET A 515 4.35 -15.22 -28.30
C MET A 515 5.21 -14.27 -29.15
N ARG A 516 6.41 -14.68 -29.57
CA ARG A 516 7.25 -13.91 -30.49
C ARG A 516 6.60 -13.79 -31.86
N TYR A 517 6.08 -14.90 -32.38
CA TYR A 517 5.38 -14.93 -33.66
C TYR A 517 4.14 -14.02 -33.69
N THR A 518 3.51 -13.82 -32.55
CA THR A 518 2.38 -12.88 -32.43
C THR A 518 2.78 -11.45 -32.81
N VAL A 519 4.02 -11.04 -32.54
CA VAL A 519 4.53 -9.70 -32.91
C VAL A 519 4.85 -9.61 -34.40
N THR A 520 5.34 -10.69 -35.02
CA THR A 520 5.73 -10.67 -36.45
C THR A 520 4.56 -10.87 -37.41
N ASP A 521 3.59 -11.69 -37.03
CA ASP A 521 2.51 -12.15 -37.92
C ASP A 521 1.11 -12.12 -37.28
N GLY A 522 0.99 -11.57 -36.06
CA GLY A 522 -0.26 -11.57 -35.29
C GLY A 522 -1.00 -10.25 -35.27
N THR A 523 -1.99 -10.17 -34.38
CA THR A 523 -2.88 -9.00 -34.24
C THR A 523 -2.15 -7.69 -33.88
N PRO A 524 -1.07 -7.65 -33.04
CA PRO A 524 -0.40 -6.42 -32.67
C PRO A 524 0.83 -6.08 -33.53
N GLN A 525 0.98 -6.65 -34.71
CA GLN A 525 2.17 -6.49 -35.54
C GLN A 525 2.61 -5.02 -35.68
N TYR A 526 1.72 -4.12 -36.06
CA TYR A 526 2.05 -2.70 -36.23
C TYR A 526 2.40 -2.01 -34.91
N PRO A 527 1.55 -2.04 -33.85
CA PRO A 527 1.84 -1.30 -32.62
C PRO A 527 2.99 -1.89 -31.81
N MET A 528 3.37 -3.16 -32.02
CA MET A 528 4.44 -3.85 -31.28
C MET A 528 5.72 -4.03 -32.09
N HIS A 529 5.78 -3.48 -33.32
CA HIS A 529 7.04 -3.43 -34.05
C HIS A 529 8.06 -2.59 -33.30
N ASN A 530 9.27 -3.12 -33.12
CA ASN A 530 10.34 -2.45 -32.38
C ASN A 530 11.69 -2.87 -32.97
N ASP A 531 12.50 -1.86 -33.35
CA ASP A 531 13.81 -2.06 -33.96
C ASP A 531 14.95 -2.17 -32.94
N VAL A 532 14.68 -1.82 -31.67
CA VAL A 532 15.69 -1.85 -30.59
C VAL A 532 15.78 -3.24 -29.98
N VAL A 533 14.63 -3.88 -29.69
CA VAL A 533 14.56 -5.19 -29.04
C VAL A 533 13.48 -6.07 -29.66
N GLN A 534 13.71 -7.38 -29.60
CA GLN A 534 12.67 -8.35 -29.94
C GLN A 534 11.68 -8.49 -28.79
N ILE A 535 10.38 -8.33 -29.09
CA ILE A 535 9.29 -8.43 -28.12
C ILE A 535 8.53 -9.72 -28.35
N ALA A 536 8.13 -10.40 -27.28
CA ALA A 536 7.15 -11.49 -27.27
C ALA A 536 5.91 -11.03 -26.49
N CYS A 537 4.72 -11.17 -27.07
CA CYS A 537 3.51 -10.62 -26.45
C CYS A 537 2.22 -11.38 -26.76
N LYS A 538 1.16 -10.98 -26.04
CA LYS A 538 -0.23 -11.34 -26.35
C LYS A 538 -1.16 -10.18 -26.04
N THR A 539 -2.05 -9.89 -26.99
CA THR A 539 -3.16 -8.94 -26.83
C THR A 539 -4.35 -9.57 -26.13
N GLY A 540 -5.13 -8.75 -25.45
CA GLY A 540 -6.43 -9.12 -24.89
C GLY A 540 -7.45 -8.01 -25.11
N THR A 541 -8.69 -8.38 -25.37
CA THR A 541 -9.83 -7.46 -25.45
C THR A 541 -10.97 -8.11 -24.68
N ALA A 542 -11.25 -7.58 -23.48
CA ALA A 542 -12.30 -8.09 -22.60
C ALA A 542 -13.59 -7.31 -22.81
N GLU A 543 -14.63 -7.98 -23.28
CA GLU A 543 -15.95 -7.39 -23.46
C GLU A 543 -16.60 -7.11 -22.09
N VAL A 544 -17.01 -5.85 -21.86
CA VAL A 544 -17.59 -5.39 -20.59
C VAL A 544 -19.09 -5.18 -20.72
N ASP A 545 -19.54 -4.62 -21.85
CA ASP A 545 -20.95 -4.35 -22.12
C ASP A 545 -21.24 -4.57 -23.63
N GLN A 546 -21.89 -5.69 -23.92
CA GLN A 546 -22.23 -6.07 -25.30
C GLN A 546 -23.17 -5.05 -26.00
N TYR A 547 -23.93 -4.29 -25.22
CA TYR A 547 -24.88 -3.30 -25.76
C TYR A 547 -24.23 -1.95 -26.05
N LYS A 548 -23.04 -1.69 -25.47
CA LYS A 548 -22.34 -0.41 -25.60
C LYS A 548 -21.05 -0.48 -26.40
N ASP A 549 -20.72 -1.64 -26.98
CA ASP A 549 -19.46 -1.89 -27.67
C ASP A 549 -18.24 -1.39 -26.84
N SER A 550 -18.24 -1.73 -25.54
CA SER A 550 -17.21 -1.29 -24.61
C SER A 550 -16.39 -2.46 -24.09
N TRP A 551 -15.07 -2.30 -24.12
CA TRP A 551 -14.15 -3.35 -23.70
C TRP A 551 -12.86 -2.82 -23.09
N HIS A 552 -12.25 -3.63 -22.22
CA HIS A 552 -10.91 -3.38 -21.70
C HIS A 552 -9.88 -3.79 -22.74
N SER A 553 -8.88 -2.94 -22.95
CA SER A 553 -7.72 -3.24 -23.80
C SER A 553 -6.57 -3.74 -22.95
N TRP A 554 -6.03 -4.91 -23.28
CA TRP A 554 -4.90 -5.52 -22.63
C TRP A 554 -3.72 -5.73 -23.57
N LEU A 555 -2.51 -5.57 -23.02
CA LEU A 555 -1.31 -6.18 -23.56
C LEU A 555 -0.46 -6.77 -22.45
N VAL A 556 0.05 -7.98 -22.68
CA VAL A 556 1.07 -8.62 -21.86
C VAL A 556 2.28 -8.93 -22.75
N ALA A 557 3.48 -8.57 -22.28
CA ALA A 557 4.71 -8.71 -23.05
C ALA A 557 5.91 -8.98 -22.15
N TYR A 558 6.94 -9.61 -22.72
CA TYR A 558 8.28 -9.55 -22.18
C TYR A 558 9.29 -9.20 -23.29
N ALA A 559 10.37 -8.58 -22.91
CA ALA A 559 11.48 -8.17 -23.78
C ALA A 559 12.79 -8.07 -22.99
N PRO A 560 13.96 -8.27 -23.66
CA PRO A 560 14.14 -8.81 -24.98
C PRO A 560 13.77 -10.31 -25.06
N TYR A 561 13.21 -10.74 -26.18
CA TYR A 561 12.87 -12.17 -26.39
C TYR A 561 14.12 -13.08 -26.41
N ASP A 562 15.16 -12.63 -27.04
CA ASP A 562 16.42 -13.34 -27.29
C ASP A 562 17.48 -13.19 -26.20
N ALA A 563 17.19 -12.45 -25.13
CA ALA A 563 18.07 -12.30 -23.96
C ALA A 563 17.81 -13.37 -22.88
N PRO A 564 18.76 -13.63 -21.98
CA PRO A 564 18.51 -14.47 -20.81
C PRO A 564 17.53 -13.81 -19.82
N PRO A 565 16.86 -14.59 -18.92
CA PRO A 565 15.82 -14.06 -18.03
C PRO A 565 16.24 -12.89 -17.14
N GLU A 566 17.52 -12.83 -16.74
CA GLU A 566 18.09 -11.76 -15.92
C GLU A 566 18.11 -10.38 -16.60
N ASP A 567 18.12 -10.36 -17.94
CA ASP A 567 18.12 -9.13 -18.73
C ASP A 567 16.73 -8.76 -19.26
N ARG A 568 15.73 -9.61 -19.00
CA ARG A 568 14.35 -9.40 -19.43
C ARG A 568 13.55 -8.53 -18.46
N ILE A 569 12.53 -7.88 -19.02
CA ILE A 569 11.43 -7.26 -18.26
C ILE A 569 10.10 -7.81 -18.77
N CYS A 570 9.12 -7.89 -17.88
CA CYS A 570 7.72 -8.14 -18.20
C CYS A 570 6.94 -6.84 -18.08
N VAL A 571 6.12 -6.52 -19.08
CA VAL A 571 5.27 -5.34 -19.09
C VAL A 571 3.84 -5.76 -19.34
N VAL A 572 2.94 -5.34 -18.45
CA VAL A 572 1.50 -5.59 -18.57
C VAL A 572 0.76 -4.26 -18.49
N THR A 573 -0.07 -3.99 -19.47
CA THR A 573 -0.89 -2.78 -19.51
C THR A 573 -2.36 -3.12 -19.73
N ILE A 574 -3.22 -2.49 -18.91
CA ILE A 574 -4.68 -2.46 -19.11
C ILE A 574 -5.15 -1.02 -19.29
N VAL A 575 -6.07 -0.83 -20.24
CA VAL A 575 -6.88 0.39 -20.38
C VAL A 575 -8.35 0.02 -20.26
N GLU A 576 -9.04 0.61 -19.27
CA GLU A 576 -10.44 0.28 -18.98
C GLU A 576 -11.41 0.79 -20.05
N ALA A 577 -12.56 0.13 -20.14
CA ALA A 577 -13.64 0.43 -21.09
C ALA A 577 -14.32 1.81 -20.87
N CYS A 578 -14.12 2.45 -19.71
CA CYS A 578 -14.64 3.80 -19.45
C CYS A 578 -13.97 4.88 -20.28
N ASN A 579 -12.81 4.60 -20.84
CA ASN A 579 -12.17 5.48 -21.84
C ASN A 579 -12.89 5.36 -23.17
N THR A 580 -12.81 6.39 -24.01
CA THR A 580 -13.13 6.28 -25.42
C THR A 580 -12.30 5.11 -25.95
N TRP A 581 -12.94 4.14 -26.64
CA TRP A 581 -12.23 2.94 -27.05
C TRP A 581 -11.04 3.33 -27.94
N GLU A 582 -9.89 3.13 -27.42
CA GLU A 582 -8.63 3.19 -28.10
C GLU A 582 -7.90 1.90 -27.77
N TRP A 583 -7.47 1.16 -28.74
CA TRP A 583 -6.63 -0.01 -28.54
C TRP A 583 -5.22 0.40 -28.11
N TRP A 584 -5.15 1.13 -26.95
CA TRP A 584 -3.96 1.84 -26.51
C TRP A 584 -2.95 0.98 -25.76
N ALA A 585 -3.36 -0.08 -25.10
CA ALA A 585 -2.46 -0.93 -24.32
C ALA A 585 -1.23 -1.43 -25.12
N PRO A 586 -1.36 -1.87 -26.40
CA PRO A 586 -0.20 -2.20 -27.22
C PRO A 586 0.78 -1.03 -27.45
N TYR A 587 0.26 0.16 -27.74
CA TYR A 587 1.10 1.34 -27.98
C TYR A 587 1.84 1.76 -26.70
N ALA A 588 1.13 1.85 -25.56
CA ALA A 588 1.74 2.18 -24.29
C ALA A 588 2.84 1.18 -23.92
N THR A 589 2.60 -0.10 -24.09
CA THR A 589 3.59 -1.15 -23.77
C THR A 589 4.83 -1.03 -24.65
N ASN A 590 4.69 -0.76 -25.96
CA ASN A 590 5.86 -0.61 -26.83
C ASN A 590 6.64 0.66 -26.51
N ILE A 591 5.96 1.78 -26.19
CA ILE A 591 6.61 3.03 -25.73
C ILE A 591 7.45 2.76 -24.48
N ILE A 592 6.89 2.00 -23.49
CA ILE A 592 7.59 1.64 -22.26
C ILE A 592 8.85 0.80 -22.59
N ILE A 593 8.70 -0.24 -23.39
CA ILE A 593 9.82 -1.11 -23.79
C ILE A 593 10.89 -0.31 -24.55
N GLN A 594 10.50 0.51 -25.52
CA GLN A 594 11.40 1.37 -26.28
C GLN A 594 12.17 2.32 -25.34
N GLY A 595 11.46 3.04 -24.47
CA GLY A 595 12.08 3.99 -23.55
C GLY A 595 13.09 3.33 -22.60
N ILE A 596 12.78 2.13 -22.07
CA ILE A 596 13.70 1.41 -21.18
C ILE A 596 14.95 0.93 -21.92
N PHE A 597 14.82 0.26 -23.07
CA PHE A 597 15.96 -0.36 -23.75
C PHE A 597 16.76 0.60 -24.62
N ALA A 598 16.17 1.67 -25.10
CA ALA A 598 16.86 2.74 -25.81
C ALA A 598 17.32 3.89 -24.89
N ASN A 599 16.98 3.82 -23.58
CA ASN A 599 17.22 4.91 -22.62
C ASN A 599 16.66 6.25 -23.10
N GLN A 600 15.38 6.24 -23.51
CA GLN A 600 14.69 7.38 -24.11
C GLN A 600 13.58 7.88 -23.18
N THR A 601 13.33 9.18 -23.28
CA THR A 601 12.12 9.80 -22.71
C THR A 601 10.88 9.35 -23.48
N TYR A 602 9.69 9.60 -22.90
CA TYR A 602 8.41 9.31 -23.56
C TYR A 602 8.31 9.93 -24.97
N ASP A 603 8.66 11.20 -25.11
CA ASP A 603 8.55 11.93 -26.38
C ASP A 603 9.52 11.39 -27.45
N GLU A 604 10.73 11.01 -27.06
CA GLU A 604 11.72 10.38 -27.93
C GLU A 604 11.25 9.01 -28.39
N ALA A 605 10.78 8.18 -27.47
CA ALA A 605 10.26 6.85 -27.78
C ALA A 605 9.03 6.92 -28.71
N VAL A 606 8.10 7.83 -28.46
CA VAL A 606 6.93 8.08 -29.32
C VAL A 606 7.34 8.49 -30.74
N LYS A 607 8.36 9.33 -30.84
CA LYS A 607 8.89 9.81 -32.14
C LYS A 607 9.54 8.66 -32.91
N ASP A 608 10.42 7.91 -32.28
CA ASP A 608 11.19 6.84 -32.93
C ASP A 608 10.30 5.67 -33.35
N LEU A 609 9.26 5.34 -32.56
CA LEU A 609 8.23 4.36 -32.93
C LEU A 609 7.22 4.87 -33.97
N GLY A 610 7.32 6.14 -34.41
CA GLY A 610 6.40 6.74 -35.39
C GLY A 610 4.99 7.01 -34.85
N PHE A 611 4.78 7.06 -33.53
CA PHE A 611 3.46 7.23 -32.89
C PHE A 611 3.05 8.70 -32.70
N THR A 612 3.85 9.67 -33.17
CA THR A 612 3.61 11.12 -33.03
C THR A 612 2.22 11.55 -33.52
N TYR A 613 1.70 10.91 -34.58
CA TYR A 613 0.35 11.19 -35.09
C TYR A 613 -0.75 10.84 -34.09
N LEU A 614 -0.60 9.74 -33.39
CA LEU A 614 -1.58 9.26 -32.40
C LEU A 614 -1.64 10.16 -31.17
N THR A 615 -0.50 10.72 -30.76
CA THR A 615 -0.40 11.64 -29.63
C THR A 615 -0.91 13.05 -29.96
N LYS A 616 -0.73 13.55 -31.20
CA LYS A 616 -1.26 14.86 -31.64
C LYS A 616 -2.79 14.89 -31.79
N LYS A 617 -3.42 13.75 -32.05
CA LYS A 617 -4.89 13.66 -32.14
C LYS A 617 -5.58 13.93 -30.79
N ARG A 618 -4.85 13.83 -29.68
CA ARG A 618 -5.32 14.09 -28.32
C ARG A 618 -5.50 15.55 -27.96
N GLY A 619 -4.65 16.44 -28.41
CA GLY A 619 -4.74 17.88 -28.13
C GLY A 619 -5.97 18.57 -28.74
N ARG A 620 -6.84 17.83 -29.45
CA ARG A 620 -8.12 18.33 -29.98
C ARG A 620 -9.35 17.80 -29.21
N MET A 621 -9.14 16.93 -28.21
CA MET A 621 -10.22 16.35 -27.38
C MET A 621 -10.14 16.78 -25.89
N GLU A 622 -9.14 17.61 -25.53
CA GLU A 622 -9.12 18.39 -24.29
C GLU A 622 -9.75 19.77 -24.55
#